data_546fbfac9719fbb0ab471c9cffa600db
#
_entry.id   546fbfac9719fbb0ab471c9cffa600db
#
_cell.length_a   1.000
_cell.length_b   1.000
_cell.length_c   1.000
_cell.angle_alpha   90.00
_cell.angle_beta   90.00
_cell.angle_gamma   90.00
#
_symmetry.space_group_name_H-M   'P 1'
#
loop_
_entity.id
_entity.type
_entity.pdbx_description
1 polymer ?
#
loop_
_entity_poly.entity_id
_entity_poly.type
_entity_poly.pdbx_seq_one_letter_code
_entity_poly.pdbx_strand_id
1 'polypeptide(L)'
;MLCAQDLKGIYVIPSAQNSLLWFGVQFVRQGIYQGGIFRFNITLPQNFPDGGCPKVTFQTPVFHPLIDSESGELYISWGFPEWRKSNRIWQLVQFITKIFTKVDIKMNSVNHEASNFCQLIFKFYACYVYRVRKCVRESLNKVYSSPMVDDPHYITFSPYVDELHNSIKREIYEPKVKKYISKCLLITKTIFIYACYYLKLPNVNHRDIFSQICSY
;
A
#
# COMPACT_ATOMS: atom_id res chain seq x y z
N MET A 1 8.99 13.38 -7.45
CA MET A 1 8.41 14.02 -6.24
C MET A 1 7.94 13.03 -5.19
N LEU A 2 7.25 11.92 -5.52
CA LEU A 2 6.92 10.86 -4.53
C LEU A 2 8.18 10.18 -3.99
N CYS A 3 9.20 9.98 -4.81
CA CYS A 3 10.47 9.36 -4.42
C CYS A 3 11.29 10.18 -3.40
N ALA A 4 11.03 11.48 -3.25
CA ALA A 4 11.72 12.34 -2.29
C ALA A 4 11.10 12.27 -0.87
N GLN A 5 9.99 11.57 -0.70
CA GLN A 5 9.31 11.38 0.57
C GLN A 5 9.60 9.98 1.10
N ASP A 6 9.97 9.86 2.37
CA ASP A 6 10.22 8.56 3.03
C ASP A 6 8.89 7.80 3.26
N LEU A 7 8.28 7.35 2.17
CA LEU A 7 7.01 6.61 2.14
C LEU A 7 7.27 5.11 2.30
N LYS A 8 7.58 4.70 3.52
CA LYS A 8 7.95 3.30 3.82
C LYS A 8 6.77 2.35 3.69
N GLY A 9 6.95 1.32 2.87
CA GLY A 9 5.99 0.21 2.76
C GLY A 9 4.75 0.52 1.93
N ILE A 10 4.72 1.63 1.20
CA ILE A 10 3.67 1.94 0.25
C ILE A 10 4.30 2.27 -1.12
N TYR A 11 3.72 1.75 -2.16
CA TYR A 11 4.18 1.95 -3.53
C TYR A 11 3.00 2.36 -4.39
N VAL A 12 3.21 3.34 -5.26
CA VAL A 12 2.17 3.89 -6.14
C VAL A 12 2.77 4.15 -7.51
N ILE A 13 2.07 3.75 -8.56
CA ILE A 13 2.46 3.94 -9.94
C ILE A 13 1.25 4.38 -10.78
N PRO A 14 1.38 5.41 -11.64
CA PRO A 14 0.35 5.75 -12.60
C PRO A 14 0.09 4.60 -13.58
N SER A 15 -1.16 4.41 -13.98
CA SER A 15 -1.53 3.51 -15.08
C SER A 15 -0.83 3.93 -16.37
N ALA A 16 -0.42 2.96 -17.18
CA ALA A 16 0.14 3.22 -18.51
C ALA A 16 -0.91 3.72 -19.49
N GLN A 17 -2.18 3.36 -19.28
CA GLN A 17 -3.30 3.67 -20.18
C GLN A 17 -4.08 4.92 -19.76
N ASN A 18 -4.08 5.25 -18.46
CA ASN A 18 -4.85 6.36 -17.91
C ASN A 18 -4.07 7.09 -16.80
N SER A 19 -3.54 8.26 -17.10
CA SER A 19 -2.76 9.07 -16.15
C SER A 19 -3.54 9.51 -14.90
N LEU A 20 -4.87 9.48 -14.94
CA LEU A 20 -5.73 9.81 -13.81
C LEU A 20 -5.99 8.61 -12.89
N LEU A 21 -5.60 7.40 -13.29
CA LEU A 21 -5.69 6.19 -12.49
C LEU A 21 -4.28 5.79 -12.01
N TRP A 22 -4.13 5.56 -10.72
CA TRP A 22 -2.86 5.14 -10.13
C TRP A 22 -3.08 3.86 -9.35
N PHE A 23 -2.25 2.86 -9.59
CA PHE A 23 -2.23 1.61 -8.83
C PHE A 23 -1.34 1.77 -7.60
N GLY A 24 -1.79 1.24 -6.48
CA GLY A 24 -1.03 1.28 -5.25
C GLY A 24 -1.05 -0.03 -4.49
N VAL A 25 -0.04 -0.24 -3.65
CA VAL A 25 0.03 -1.34 -2.69
C VAL A 25 0.62 -0.86 -1.38
N GLN A 26 -0.04 -1.20 -0.28
CA GLN A 26 0.41 -0.92 1.08
C GLN A 26 0.84 -2.22 1.75
N PHE A 27 2.11 -2.28 2.18
CA PHE A 27 2.65 -3.32 3.06
C PHE A 27 2.63 -2.80 4.49
N VAL A 28 1.78 -3.36 5.33
CA VAL A 28 1.65 -2.89 6.72
C VAL A 28 2.68 -3.58 7.58
N ARG A 29 3.61 -2.81 8.16
CA ARG A 29 4.75 -3.33 8.92
C ARG A 29 4.57 -3.30 10.44
N GLN A 30 3.59 -2.55 10.93
CA GLN A 30 3.34 -2.36 12.36
C GLN A 30 1.87 -2.13 12.66
N GLY A 31 1.49 -2.26 13.93
CA GLY A 31 0.10 -2.10 14.36
C GLY A 31 -0.70 -3.38 14.21
N ILE A 32 -2.00 -3.27 14.41
CA ILE A 32 -2.92 -4.43 14.42
C ILE A 32 -3.11 -5.08 13.04
N TYR A 33 -2.83 -4.31 11.95
CA TYR A 33 -2.85 -4.80 10.55
C TYR A 33 -1.48 -5.32 10.09
N GLN A 34 -0.51 -5.46 10.99
CA GLN A 34 0.83 -5.92 10.63
C GLN A 34 0.79 -7.21 9.82
N GLY A 35 1.56 -7.24 8.73
CA GLY A 35 1.62 -8.34 7.78
C GLY A 35 0.64 -8.21 6.62
N GLY A 36 -0.33 -7.29 6.69
CA GLY A 36 -1.29 -7.08 5.62
C GLY A 36 -0.69 -6.45 4.37
N ILE A 37 -1.26 -6.87 3.21
CA ILE A 37 -0.91 -6.35 1.89
C ILE A 37 -2.19 -5.93 1.21
N PHE A 38 -2.35 -4.65 1.07
CA PHE A 38 -3.58 -4.08 0.55
C PHE A 38 -3.31 -3.33 -0.75
N ARG A 39 -3.85 -3.85 -1.87
CA ARG A 39 -3.87 -3.14 -3.15
C ARG A 39 -5.00 -2.13 -3.15
N PHE A 40 -4.74 -0.99 -3.76
CA PHE A 40 -5.72 0.08 -3.90
C PHE A 40 -5.50 0.86 -5.19
N ASN A 41 -6.53 1.55 -5.62
CA ASN A 41 -6.47 2.51 -6.72
C ASN A 41 -6.64 3.92 -6.18
N ILE A 42 -5.92 4.87 -6.75
CA ILE A 42 -6.19 6.31 -6.61
C ILE A 42 -6.73 6.81 -7.94
N THR A 43 -7.95 7.31 -7.95
CA THR A 43 -8.56 7.93 -9.11
C THR A 43 -8.56 9.44 -8.93
N LEU A 44 -7.84 10.14 -9.81
CA LEU A 44 -7.80 11.59 -9.83
C LEU A 44 -9.01 12.15 -10.58
N PRO A 45 -9.60 13.27 -10.15
CA PRO A 45 -10.65 13.93 -10.91
C PRO A 45 -10.11 14.48 -12.25
N GLN A 46 -10.99 14.61 -13.24
CA GLN A 46 -10.64 15.04 -14.61
C GLN A 46 -9.86 16.36 -14.65
N ASN A 47 -10.24 17.30 -13.81
CA ASN A 47 -9.64 18.64 -13.72
C ASN A 47 -8.62 18.73 -12.55
N PHE A 48 -7.98 17.63 -12.16
CA PHE A 48 -6.92 17.67 -11.15
C PHE A 48 -5.77 18.59 -11.62
N PRO A 49 -5.21 19.47 -10.75
CA PRO A 49 -5.40 19.58 -9.30
C PRO A 49 -6.56 20.49 -8.86
N ASP A 50 -7.33 21.07 -9.78
CA ASP A 50 -8.40 22.03 -9.49
C ASP A 50 -9.74 21.36 -9.15
N GLY A 51 -9.90 20.09 -9.51
CA GLY A 51 -11.03 19.28 -9.15
C GLY A 51 -10.95 18.75 -7.73
N GLY A 52 -12.03 18.30 -7.17
CA GLY A 52 -12.14 17.83 -5.80
C GLY A 52 -11.10 16.79 -5.35
N CYS A 53 -11.34 16.17 -4.20
CA CYS A 53 -10.46 15.16 -3.62
C CYS A 53 -10.33 13.93 -4.54
N PRO A 54 -9.10 13.38 -4.71
CA PRO A 54 -8.93 12.08 -5.33
C PRO A 54 -9.72 10.99 -4.57
N LYS A 55 -10.20 9.99 -5.30
CA LYS A 55 -10.88 8.83 -4.73
C LYS A 55 -9.86 7.71 -4.51
N VAL A 56 -9.91 7.04 -3.35
CA VAL A 56 -9.10 5.84 -3.06
C VAL A 56 -10.02 4.66 -2.87
N THR A 57 -9.79 3.57 -3.61
CA THR A 57 -10.60 2.36 -3.52
C THR A 57 -9.71 1.14 -3.33
N PHE A 58 -9.90 0.39 -2.25
CA PHE A 58 -9.20 -0.86 -1.99
C PHE A 58 -9.78 -1.99 -2.83
N GLN A 59 -8.90 -2.79 -3.43
CA GLN A 59 -9.29 -3.88 -4.33
C GLN A 59 -9.68 -5.16 -3.58
N THR A 60 -9.25 -5.27 -2.33
CA THR A 60 -9.61 -6.39 -1.45
C THR A 60 -10.45 -5.86 -0.30
N PRO A 61 -11.42 -6.61 0.21
CA PRO A 61 -12.19 -6.21 1.39
C PRO A 61 -11.27 -5.90 2.55
N VAL A 62 -11.38 -4.71 3.12
CA VAL A 62 -10.60 -4.26 4.26
C VAL A 62 -11.53 -3.95 5.41
N PHE A 63 -11.38 -4.67 6.52
CA PHE A 63 -12.11 -4.37 7.75
C PHE A 63 -11.44 -3.22 8.48
N HIS A 64 -11.89 -1.98 8.20
CA HIS A 64 -11.34 -0.75 8.76
C HIS A 64 -12.44 0.32 8.93
N PRO A 65 -12.43 1.13 10.02
CA PRO A 65 -13.47 2.15 10.26
C PRO A 65 -13.65 3.18 9.15
N LEU A 66 -12.56 3.53 8.47
CA LEU A 66 -12.56 4.53 7.40
C LEU A 66 -12.71 3.93 5.99
N ILE A 67 -12.91 2.61 5.85
CA ILE A 67 -13.05 1.97 4.55
C ILE A 67 -14.43 1.33 4.49
N ASP A 68 -15.19 1.72 3.50
CA ASP A 68 -16.50 1.13 3.24
C ASP A 68 -16.37 -0.35 2.87
N SER A 69 -17.16 -1.22 3.49
CA SER A 69 -17.01 -2.67 3.34
C SER A 69 -17.52 -3.20 2.00
N GLU A 70 -18.42 -2.47 1.33
CA GLU A 70 -19.02 -2.90 0.06
C GLU A 70 -18.24 -2.35 -1.13
N SER A 71 -18.02 -1.03 -1.15
CA SER A 71 -17.33 -0.35 -2.26
C SER A 71 -15.81 -0.40 -2.16
N GLY A 72 -15.25 -0.66 -0.97
CA GLY A 72 -13.82 -0.54 -0.70
C GLY A 72 -13.31 0.89 -0.66
N GLU A 73 -14.19 1.89 -0.70
CA GLU A 73 -13.82 3.30 -0.74
C GLU A 73 -13.30 3.80 0.60
N LEU A 74 -12.17 4.52 0.56
CA LEU A 74 -11.59 5.17 1.73
C LEU A 74 -12.27 6.53 1.99
N TYR A 75 -12.74 6.73 3.21
CA TYR A 75 -13.28 8.01 3.68
C TYR A 75 -12.15 9.02 3.93
N ILE A 76 -11.77 9.71 2.85
CA ILE A 76 -10.64 10.64 2.85
C ILE A 76 -10.93 11.92 3.64
N SER A 77 -12.20 12.32 3.78
CA SER A 77 -12.61 13.53 4.50
C SER A 77 -12.19 13.56 5.97
N TRP A 78 -11.84 12.40 6.55
CA TRP A 78 -11.24 12.34 7.88
C TRP A 78 -9.87 13.03 7.95
N GLY A 79 -9.02 12.82 6.94
CA GLY A 79 -7.69 13.43 6.87
C GLY A 79 -7.67 14.76 6.10
N PHE A 80 -8.64 14.95 5.22
CA PHE A 80 -8.77 16.11 4.34
C PHE A 80 -10.23 16.57 4.31
N PRO A 81 -10.70 17.28 5.35
CA PRO A 81 -12.08 17.79 5.40
C PRO A 81 -12.42 18.62 4.16
N GLU A 82 -11.43 19.33 3.64
CA GLU A 82 -11.48 20.09 2.40
C GLU A 82 -10.21 19.82 1.60
N TRP A 83 -10.37 19.33 0.36
CA TRP A 83 -9.25 19.18 -0.54
C TRP A 83 -8.92 20.51 -1.20
N ARG A 84 -7.70 20.99 -1.01
CA ARG A 84 -7.22 22.28 -1.54
C ARG A 84 -6.18 22.06 -2.62
N LYS A 85 -6.02 22.99 -3.55
CA LYS A 85 -4.96 22.97 -4.59
C LYS A 85 -3.55 22.83 -4.02
N SER A 86 -3.32 23.24 -2.78
CA SER A 86 -2.03 23.07 -2.09
C SER A 86 -1.77 21.63 -1.65
N ASN A 87 -2.81 20.79 -1.56
CA ASN A 87 -2.65 19.40 -1.19
C ASN A 87 -1.92 18.63 -2.30
N ARG A 88 -1.11 17.68 -1.91
CA ARG A 88 -0.30 16.85 -2.79
C ARG A 88 -0.64 15.38 -2.63
N ILE A 89 -0.53 14.59 -3.70
CA ILE A 89 -0.83 13.15 -3.67
C ILE A 89 0.02 12.43 -2.62
N TRP A 90 1.27 12.84 -2.38
CA TRP A 90 2.11 12.22 -1.35
C TRP A 90 1.51 12.34 0.07
N GLN A 91 0.76 13.42 0.36
CA GLN A 91 0.06 13.58 1.65
C GLN A 91 -1.08 12.57 1.78
N LEU A 92 -1.80 12.32 0.67
CA LEU A 92 -2.82 11.26 0.60
C LEU A 92 -2.20 9.88 0.81
N VAL A 93 -1.06 9.61 0.17
CA VAL A 93 -0.32 8.35 0.32
C VAL A 93 0.18 8.16 1.76
N GLN A 94 0.68 9.23 2.40
CA GLN A 94 1.01 9.19 3.84
C GLN A 94 -0.22 8.92 4.71
N PHE A 95 -1.37 9.50 4.38
CA PHE A 95 -2.61 9.27 5.09
C PHE A 95 -3.04 7.81 5.01
N ILE A 96 -2.95 7.18 3.81
CA ILE A 96 -3.21 5.75 3.63
C ILE A 96 -2.30 4.91 4.53
N THR A 97 -1.02 5.23 4.64
CA THR A 97 -0.11 4.51 5.56
C THR A 97 -0.51 4.71 7.03
N LYS A 98 -0.90 5.94 7.39
CA LYS A 98 -1.22 6.30 8.76
C LYS A 98 -2.45 5.57 9.29
N ILE A 99 -3.50 5.38 8.49
CA ILE A 99 -4.73 4.73 8.94
C ILE A 99 -4.50 3.28 9.38
N PHE A 100 -3.55 2.57 8.77
CA PHE A 100 -3.21 1.20 9.14
C PHE A 100 -2.26 1.09 10.34
N THR A 101 -1.45 2.12 10.56
CA THR A 101 -0.46 2.12 11.66
C THR A 101 -1.01 2.70 12.95
N LYS A 102 -1.92 3.66 12.85
CA LYS A 102 -2.53 4.35 13.99
C LYS A 102 -4.05 4.34 13.80
N VAL A 103 -4.71 3.30 14.29
CA VAL A 103 -6.16 3.26 14.30
C VAL A 103 -6.65 4.14 15.44
N ASP A 104 -7.28 5.27 15.10
CA ASP A 104 -7.89 6.13 16.09
C ASP A 104 -9.33 5.62 16.38
N ILE A 105 -9.55 5.26 17.64
CA ILE A 105 -10.81 4.66 18.11
C ILE A 105 -11.98 5.65 18.07
N LYS A 106 -11.68 6.96 18.05
CA LYS A 106 -12.70 8.04 17.99
C LYS A 106 -13.14 8.38 16.56
N MET A 107 -12.72 7.60 15.56
CA MET A 107 -13.12 7.85 14.19
C MET A 107 -14.63 7.70 13.98
N ASN A 108 -15.29 8.78 13.54
CA ASN A 108 -16.61 8.67 12.93
C ASN A 108 -16.46 7.86 11.64
N SER A 109 -17.11 6.71 11.55
CA SER A 109 -16.77 5.77 10.52
C SER A 109 -17.85 5.60 9.46
N VAL A 110 -17.40 5.36 8.25
CA VAL A 110 -18.24 4.93 7.13
C VAL A 110 -18.59 3.45 7.27
N ASN A 111 -17.67 2.67 7.80
CA ASN A 111 -17.91 1.26 8.09
C ASN A 111 -18.54 1.14 9.49
N HIS A 112 -19.87 1.14 9.55
CA HIS A 112 -20.63 1.05 10.79
C HIS A 112 -20.27 -0.20 11.62
N GLU A 113 -19.98 -1.32 10.95
CA GLU A 113 -19.62 -2.55 11.63
C GLU A 113 -18.25 -2.42 12.33
N ALA A 114 -17.24 -1.93 11.62
CA ALA A 114 -15.92 -1.71 12.20
C ALA A 114 -15.94 -0.59 13.26
N SER A 115 -16.80 0.43 13.11
CA SER A 115 -16.98 1.49 14.09
C SER A 115 -17.60 1.02 15.38
N ASN A 116 -18.70 0.28 15.30
CA ASN A 116 -19.36 -0.26 16.47
C ASN A 116 -18.39 -1.12 17.28
N PHE A 117 -17.54 -1.91 16.61
CA PHE A 117 -16.48 -2.65 17.27
C PHE A 117 -15.40 -1.73 17.86
N CYS A 118 -15.04 -0.63 17.19
CA CYS A 118 -14.10 0.34 17.75
C CYS A 118 -14.65 1.03 19.00
N GLN A 119 -15.92 1.42 19.04
CA GLN A 119 -16.55 2.02 20.22
C GLN A 119 -16.69 1.06 21.39
N LEU A 120 -16.81 -0.26 21.10
CA LEU A 120 -16.90 -1.33 22.07
C LEU A 120 -15.53 -1.93 22.44
N ILE A 121 -14.43 -1.31 22.00
CA ILE A 121 -13.05 -1.85 22.12
C ILE A 121 -12.72 -2.29 23.54
N PHE A 122 -13.10 -1.55 24.57
CA PHE A 122 -12.83 -1.97 25.96
C PHE A 122 -13.52 -3.30 26.32
N LYS A 123 -14.65 -3.62 25.68
CA LYS A 123 -15.41 -4.85 25.97
C LYS A 123 -15.14 -5.99 24.98
N PHE A 124 -14.74 -5.66 23.73
CA PHE A 124 -14.60 -6.62 22.61
C PHE A 124 -13.32 -6.46 21.78
N TYR A 125 -12.27 -5.90 22.34
CA TYR A 125 -10.98 -5.72 21.64
C TYR A 125 -10.49 -7.01 20.97
N ALA A 126 -10.65 -8.14 21.62
CA ALA A 126 -10.27 -9.44 21.06
C ALA A 126 -11.02 -9.77 19.75
N CYS A 127 -12.33 -9.46 19.70
CA CYS A 127 -13.15 -9.69 18.50
C CYS A 127 -12.73 -8.76 17.35
N TYR A 128 -12.44 -7.50 17.65
CA TYR A 128 -11.94 -6.55 16.67
C TYR A 128 -10.61 -7.03 16.07
N VAL A 129 -9.64 -7.35 16.92
CA VAL A 129 -8.33 -7.87 16.49
C VAL A 129 -8.47 -9.16 15.70
N TYR A 130 -9.38 -10.05 16.10
CA TYR A 130 -9.65 -11.29 15.35
C TYR A 130 -10.12 -10.99 13.92
N ARG A 131 -11.07 -10.06 13.73
CA ARG A 131 -11.56 -9.67 12.41
C ARG A 131 -10.49 -8.99 11.57
N VAL A 132 -9.66 -8.12 12.18
CA VAL A 132 -8.50 -7.52 11.51
C VAL A 132 -7.52 -8.59 11.06
N ARG A 133 -7.18 -9.56 11.92
CA ARG A 133 -6.29 -10.67 11.57
C ARG A 133 -6.86 -11.55 10.45
N LYS A 134 -8.18 -11.76 10.43
CA LYS A 134 -8.85 -12.45 9.33
C LYS A 134 -8.69 -11.67 8.03
N CYS A 135 -8.94 -10.37 8.04
CA CYS A 135 -8.76 -9.48 6.90
C CYS A 135 -7.31 -9.49 6.39
N VAL A 136 -6.31 -9.43 7.28
CA VAL A 136 -4.88 -9.54 6.93
C VAL A 136 -4.60 -10.86 6.23
N ARG A 137 -5.10 -11.98 6.73
CA ARG A 137 -4.93 -13.31 6.14
C ARG A 137 -5.55 -13.40 4.75
N GLU A 138 -6.74 -12.84 4.58
CA GLU A 138 -7.42 -12.77 3.28
C GLU A 138 -6.62 -11.94 2.27
N SER A 139 -5.99 -10.84 2.70
CA SER A 139 -5.13 -10.03 1.85
C SER A 139 -3.90 -10.80 1.35
N LEU A 140 -3.32 -11.66 2.20
CA LEU A 140 -2.19 -12.51 1.84
C LEU A 140 -2.59 -13.60 0.85
N ASN A 141 -3.76 -14.22 1.04
CA ASN A 141 -4.26 -15.26 0.13
C ASN A 141 -4.50 -14.73 -1.29
N LYS A 142 -4.81 -13.43 -1.41
CA LYS A 142 -5.06 -12.78 -2.70
C LYS A 142 -3.83 -12.11 -3.32
N VAL A 143 -2.66 -12.25 -2.70
CA VAL A 143 -1.44 -11.56 -3.14
C VAL A 143 -1.02 -11.96 -4.56
N TYR A 144 -1.20 -13.23 -4.91
CA TYR A 144 -0.85 -13.78 -6.23
C TYR A 144 -2.03 -13.86 -7.20
N SER A 145 -3.16 -13.23 -6.87
CA SER A 145 -4.31 -13.21 -7.77
C SER A 145 -3.97 -12.51 -9.07
N SER A 146 -4.55 -13.00 -10.16
CA SER A 146 -4.41 -12.40 -11.48
C SER A 146 -4.81 -10.92 -11.48
N PRO A 147 -4.19 -10.09 -12.33
CA PRO A 147 -4.54 -8.69 -12.45
C PRO A 147 -6.02 -8.53 -12.82
N MET A 148 -6.68 -7.53 -12.25
CA MET A 148 -8.07 -7.20 -12.55
C MET A 148 -8.22 -6.38 -13.84
N VAL A 149 -7.12 -5.80 -14.31
CA VAL A 149 -7.03 -4.98 -15.53
C VAL A 149 -5.77 -5.34 -16.30
N ASP A 150 -5.86 -5.29 -17.61
CA ASP A 150 -4.72 -5.49 -18.52
C ASP A 150 -4.00 -4.15 -18.69
N ASP A 151 -3.13 -3.83 -17.75
CA ASP A 151 -2.30 -2.62 -17.74
C ASP A 151 -0.85 -3.02 -17.38
N PRO A 152 0.14 -2.62 -18.20
CA PRO A 152 1.55 -2.95 -17.94
C PRO A 152 2.09 -2.44 -16.60
N HIS A 153 1.46 -1.41 -16.02
CA HIS A 153 1.83 -0.85 -14.74
C HIS A 153 1.00 -1.42 -13.56
N TYR A 154 0.10 -2.40 -13.83
CA TYR A 154 -0.64 -3.03 -12.73
C TYR A 154 0.32 -3.80 -11.82
N ILE A 155 0.21 -3.57 -10.50
CA ILE A 155 1.10 -4.19 -9.52
C ILE A 155 0.72 -5.65 -9.31
N THR A 156 1.53 -6.57 -9.82
CA THR A 156 1.38 -8.02 -9.65
C THR A 156 2.53 -8.58 -8.82
N PHE A 157 2.30 -9.76 -8.25
CA PHE A 157 3.33 -10.49 -7.49
C PHE A 157 3.42 -11.91 -8.01
N SER A 158 4.63 -12.44 -8.10
CA SER A 158 4.89 -13.83 -8.41
C SER A 158 5.40 -14.58 -7.17
N PRO A 159 5.12 -15.88 -7.03
CA PRO A 159 5.74 -16.69 -6.01
C PRO A 159 7.27 -16.63 -6.10
N TYR A 160 7.94 -16.79 -4.96
CA TYR A 160 9.40 -16.80 -4.93
C TYR A 160 9.95 -18.05 -5.62
N VAL A 161 10.85 -17.82 -6.57
CA VAL A 161 11.59 -18.88 -7.29
C VAL A 161 13.07 -18.66 -7.02
N ASP A 162 13.73 -19.61 -6.35
CA ASP A 162 15.12 -19.48 -5.88
C ASP A 162 16.11 -19.14 -7.01
N GLU A 163 16.02 -19.83 -8.11
CA GLU A 163 16.95 -19.67 -9.25
C GLU A 163 16.90 -18.27 -9.84
N LEU A 164 15.68 -17.76 -10.08
CA LEU A 164 15.45 -16.44 -10.67
C LEU A 164 15.73 -15.32 -9.65
N HIS A 165 15.13 -15.42 -8.47
CA HIS A 165 15.18 -14.32 -7.51
C HIS A 165 16.53 -14.19 -6.81
N ASN A 166 17.29 -15.28 -6.63
CA ASN A 166 18.65 -15.21 -6.07
C ASN A 166 19.63 -14.55 -7.03
N SER A 167 19.46 -14.69 -8.36
CA SER A 167 20.28 -13.99 -9.33
C SER A 167 20.02 -12.48 -9.30
N ILE A 168 18.76 -12.07 -9.32
CA ILE A 168 18.35 -10.67 -9.22
C ILE A 168 18.80 -10.06 -7.88
N LYS A 169 18.67 -10.83 -6.79
CA LYS A 169 19.15 -10.41 -5.48
C LYS A 169 20.66 -10.11 -5.49
N ARG A 170 21.46 -10.97 -6.09
CA ARG A 170 22.90 -10.73 -6.24
C ARG A 170 23.20 -9.48 -7.06
N GLU A 171 22.50 -9.27 -8.15
CA GLU A 171 22.63 -8.06 -8.98
C GLU A 171 22.30 -6.78 -8.20
N ILE A 172 21.26 -6.80 -7.36
CA ILE A 172 20.87 -5.64 -6.52
C ILE A 172 21.95 -5.32 -5.47
N TYR A 173 22.60 -6.34 -4.92
CA TYR A 173 23.61 -6.15 -3.87
C TYR A 173 25.02 -5.89 -4.43
N GLU A 174 25.30 -6.12 -5.72
CA GLU A 174 26.57 -5.80 -6.30
C GLU A 174 26.74 -4.29 -6.57
N PRO A 175 27.85 -3.67 -6.13
CA PRO A 175 28.06 -2.21 -6.28
C PRO A 175 28.06 -1.71 -7.74
N LYS A 176 28.30 -2.60 -8.71
CA LYS A 176 28.32 -2.28 -10.15
C LYS A 176 26.97 -1.93 -10.74
N VAL A 177 25.87 -2.30 -10.08
CA VAL A 177 24.52 -2.13 -10.61
C VAL A 177 23.97 -0.70 -10.47
N LYS A 178 24.63 0.17 -9.70
CA LYS A 178 24.22 1.58 -9.57
C LYS A 178 24.01 2.32 -10.90
N LYS A 179 24.64 1.87 -11.98
CA LYS A 179 24.62 2.55 -13.29
C LYS A 179 23.44 2.17 -14.20
N TYR A 180 22.75 1.05 -13.94
CA TYR A 180 21.65 0.54 -14.78
C TYR A 180 20.24 0.78 -14.21
N ILE A 181 20.14 1.31 -13.00
CA ILE A 181 18.90 1.42 -12.24
C ILE A 181 17.94 2.50 -12.75
N SER A 182 18.39 3.39 -13.64
CA SER A 182 17.66 4.64 -13.91
C SER A 182 16.50 4.58 -14.90
N LYS A 183 16.22 3.50 -15.60
CA LYS A 183 15.21 3.58 -16.69
C LYS A 183 14.10 2.53 -16.77
N CYS A 184 14.22 1.31 -16.28
CA CYS A 184 13.17 0.29 -16.51
C CYS A 184 12.85 -0.66 -15.34
N LEU A 185 13.56 -0.59 -14.22
CA LEU A 185 13.57 -1.65 -13.22
C LEU A 185 12.75 -1.39 -11.95
N LEU A 186 12.02 -0.28 -11.86
CA LEU A 186 11.34 0.10 -10.62
C LEU A 186 10.23 -0.92 -10.25
N ILE A 187 9.48 -1.39 -11.23
CA ILE A 187 8.31 -2.25 -11.01
C ILE A 187 8.72 -3.67 -10.59
N THR A 188 9.62 -4.30 -11.35
CA THR A 188 10.11 -5.64 -11.03
C THR A 188 10.90 -5.70 -9.72
N LYS A 189 11.61 -4.62 -9.35
CA LYS A 189 12.35 -4.51 -8.09
C LYS A 189 11.46 -4.37 -6.86
N THR A 190 10.35 -3.68 -6.98
CA THR A 190 9.39 -3.54 -5.89
C THR A 190 8.81 -4.91 -5.51
N ILE A 191 8.48 -5.71 -6.51
CA ILE A 191 7.98 -7.09 -6.35
C ILE A 191 9.02 -7.98 -5.63
N PHE A 192 10.28 -7.85 -6.02
CA PHE A 192 11.37 -8.65 -5.46
C PHE A 192 11.68 -8.32 -3.99
N ILE A 193 11.76 -7.04 -3.62
CA ILE A 193 12.03 -6.61 -2.24
C ILE A 193 10.95 -7.15 -1.31
N TYR A 194 9.71 -7.22 -1.77
CA TYR A 194 8.63 -7.80 -1.01
C TYR A 194 8.83 -9.30 -0.76
N ALA A 195 9.12 -10.07 -1.80
CA ALA A 195 9.38 -11.51 -1.65
C ALA A 195 10.51 -11.79 -0.65
N CYS A 196 11.60 -11.02 -0.68
CA CYS A 196 12.71 -11.15 0.26
C CYS A 196 12.31 -10.80 1.72
N TYR A 197 11.43 -9.84 1.92
CA TYR A 197 11.04 -9.36 3.25
C TYR A 197 10.09 -10.32 3.97
N TYR A 198 9.07 -10.81 3.27
CA TYR A 198 8.03 -11.64 3.88
C TYR A 198 8.42 -13.12 4.04
N LEU A 199 9.35 -13.60 3.24
CA LEU A 199 9.83 -14.99 3.31
C LEU A 199 10.89 -15.19 4.39
N LYS A 200 11.07 -14.22 5.32
CA LYS A 200 12.00 -14.32 6.46
C LYS A 200 13.41 -14.76 6.06
N LEU A 201 13.95 -14.22 4.97
CA LEU A 201 15.33 -14.51 4.61
C LEU A 201 16.25 -13.97 5.72
N PRO A 202 17.05 -14.81 6.40
CA PRO A 202 17.90 -14.39 7.48
C PRO A 202 19.00 -13.44 6.95
N ASN A 203 19.33 -12.42 7.74
CA ASN A 203 20.46 -11.51 7.57
C ASN A 203 20.38 -10.44 6.46
N VAL A 204 19.19 -9.95 6.12
CA VAL A 204 19.07 -8.78 5.25
C VAL A 204 18.79 -7.54 6.09
N ASN A 205 19.74 -6.60 6.16
CA ASN A 205 19.54 -5.33 6.83
C ASN A 205 18.65 -4.41 5.97
N HIS A 206 17.36 -4.40 6.27
CA HIS A 206 16.33 -3.73 5.49
C HIS A 206 16.48 -2.21 5.39
N ARG A 207 17.19 -1.57 6.35
CA ARG A 207 17.41 -0.12 6.33
C ARG A 207 18.31 0.30 5.17
N ASP A 208 19.33 -0.48 4.87
CA ASP A 208 20.33 -0.13 3.86
C ASP A 208 19.79 -0.27 2.44
N ILE A 209 18.90 -1.25 2.21
CA ILE A 209 18.28 -1.45 0.89
C ILE A 209 17.32 -0.31 0.55
N PHE A 210 16.48 0.09 1.52
CA PHE A 210 15.53 1.16 1.29
C PHE A 210 16.18 2.53 1.16
N SER A 211 17.23 2.82 1.94
CA SER A 211 17.97 4.07 1.82
C SER A 211 18.69 4.18 0.46
N GLN A 212 19.20 3.07 -0.06
CA GLN A 212 19.86 3.04 -1.37
C GLN A 212 18.89 3.13 -2.56
N ILE A 213 17.66 2.61 -2.43
CA ILE A 213 16.64 2.68 -3.49
C ILE A 213 15.94 4.04 -3.52
N CYS A 214 15.80 4.70 -2.37
CA CYS A 214 15.16 6.02 -2.28
C CYS A 214 16.14 7.20 -2.47
N SER A 215 17.45 6.97 -2.57
CA SER A 215 18.47 7.99 -2.82
C SER A 215 18.78 8.20 -4.31
N TYR A 216 18.05 7.56 -5.19
CA TYR A 216 18.04 7.73 -6.65
C TYR A 216 16.60 7.98 -7.13
#